data_385d81e6a30a57074d7e90d505ecb31d
#
_entry.id   385d81e6a30a57074d7e90d505ecb31d
#
_cell.length_a   1.000
_cell.length_b   1.000
_cell.length_c   1.000
_cell.angle_alpha   90.00
_cell.angle_beta   90.00
_cell.angle_gamma   90.00
#
_symmetry.space_group_name_H-M   'P 1'
#
loop_
_entity.id
_entity.type
_entity.pdbx_description
1 polymer ?
#
loop_
_entity_poly.entity_id
_entity_poly.type
_entity_poly.pdbx_seq_one_letter_code
_entity_poly.pdbx_strand_id
1 'polypeptide(L)'
;GVSFGQLQCIAPREKRKVLYIDTEQSKDMVWRAVNRITRQIDAKDLNLETLSLRSLNPSQRLEVVELAIKQSEDVGLVIIDGISDLVSSINDEEQSTNVSTILMRLSEVYNVHIMVVLHMNKGANNDARGHLGTYFQNKAETTLSVEVDTKDEAVSNVVARFSRDQSIRPFSIRISEDGLPTIDDDFKASTSAKKSKKTDISDTVLYEILEMCFSEKDAMSYEPLIETI
;
A
#
# COMPACT_ATOMS: atom_id res chain seq x y z
N GLY A 1 -13.20 -15.87 2.72
CA GLY A 1 -12.14 -15.08 2.09
C GLY A 1 -12.45 -14.87 0.62
N VAL A 2 -12.10 -13.73 0.10
CA VAL A 2 -12.21 -13.43 -1.33
C VAL A 2 -10.81 -13.47 -1.90
N SER A 3 -10.62 -14.14 -3.04
CA SER A 3 -9.37 -14.15 -3.78
C SER A 3 -9.54 -13.32 -5.05
N PHE A 4 -8.52 -12.53 -5.39
CA PHE A 4 -8.45 -11.78 -6.64
C PHE A 4 -7.09 -12.10 -7.28
N GLY A 5 -7.08 -13.02 -8.25
CA GLY A 5 -5.86 -13.60 -8.77
C GLY A 5 -5.04 -14.27 -7.65
N GLN A 6 -3.79 -13.85 -7.51
CA GLN A 6 -2.90 -14.30 -6.44
C GLN A 6 -3.11 -13.59 -5.09
N LEU A 7 -3.94 -12.54 -5.05
CA LEU A 7 -4.23 -11.81 -3.82
C LEU A 7 -5.32 -12.54 -3.05
N GLN A 8 -5.09 -12.71 -1.76
CA GLN A 8 -6.07 -13.30 -0.85
C GLN A 8 -6.22 -12.39 0.36
N CYS A 9 -7.46 -12.04 0.68
CA CYS A 9 -7.78 -11.28 1.88
C CYS A 9 -8.72 -12.11 2.77
N ILE A 10 -8.29 -12.37 4.01
CA ILE A 10 -9.05 -13.12 4.99
C ILE A 10 -9.28 -12.20 6.19
N ALA A 11 -10.51 -11.70 6.33
CA ALA A 11 -10.88 -10.93 7.50
C ALA A 11 -11.16 -11.85 8.70
N PRO A 12 -10.76 -11.47 9.93
CA PRO A 12 -11.20 -12.14 11.15
C PRO A 12 -12.73 -12.20 11.23
N ARG A 13 -13.27 -13.24 11.89
CA ARG A 13 -14.72 -13.46 11.94
C ARG A 13 -15.48 -12.30 12.58
N GLU A 14 -14.88 -11.69 13.59
CA GLU A 14 -15.46 -10.60 14.38
C GLU A 14 -15.21 -9.22 13.78
N LYS A 15 -14.39 -9.12 12.70
CA LYS A 15 -13.93 -7.87 12.11
C LYS A 15 -14.09 -7.87 10.60
N ARG A 16 -15.34 -7.93 10.14
CA ARG A 16 -15.66 -8.09 8.71
C ARG A 16 -16.10 -6.81 8.02
N LYS A 17 -16.38 -5.75 8.79
CA LYS A 17 -16.79 -4.48 8.23
C LYS A 17 -15.59 -3.75 7.63
N VAL A 18 -15.81 -3.15 6.47
CA VAL A 18 -14.89 -2.22 5.82
C VAL A 18 -15.47 -0.82 5.98
N LEU A 19 -14.65 0.11 6.47
CA LEU A 19 -14.97 1.52 6.52
C LEU A 19 -14.21 2.23 5.39
N TYR A 20 -14.93 2.72 4.37
CA TYR A 20 -14.37 3.47 3.26
C TYR A 20 -14.65 4.95 3.45
N ILE A 21 -13.59 5.74 3.62
CA ILE A 21 -13.64 7.17 3.89
C ILE A 21 -13.03 7.91 2.70
N ASP A 22 -13.86 8.62 1.96
CA ASP A 22 -13.43 9.46 0.86
C ASP A 22 -13.42 10.94 1.28
N THR A 23 -12.30 11.60 1.04
CA THR A 23 -12.09 13.00 1.44
C THR A 23 -12.08 13.97 0.26
N GLU A 24 -11.98 13.44 -0.96
CA GLU A 24 -11.70 14.24 -2.16
C GLU A 24 -12.88 14.28 -3.14
N GLN A 25 -13.56 13.15 -3.34
CA GLN A 25 -14.52 13.00 -4.42
C GLN A 25 -15.92 13.51 -4.09
N SER A 26 -16.71 13.80 -5.13
CA SER A 26 -18.14 14.09 -4.97
C SER A 26 -18.92 12.83 -4.55
N LYS A 27 -20.06 13.02 -3.90
CA LYS A 27 -20.93 11.91 -3.49
C LYS A 27 -21.30 10.96 -4.63
N ASP A 28 -21.50 11.50 -5.83
CA ASP A 28 -21.82 10.69 -7.02
C ASP A 28 -20.63 9.81 -7.44
N MET A 29 -19.41 10.30 -7.33
CA MET A 29 -18.21 9.53 -7.65
C MET A 29 -17.95 8.44 -6.61
N VAL A 30 -18.13 8.76 -5.33
CA VAL A 30 -18.09 7.77 -4.25
C VAL A 30 -19.13 6.67 -4.46
N TRP A 31 -20.36 7.05 -4.79
CA TRP A 31 -21.43 6.10 -5.09
C TRP A 31 -21.07 5.18 -6.28
N ARG A 32 -20.47 5.73 -7.35
CA ARG A 32 -20.00 4.92 -8.49
C ARG A 32 -18.89 3.95 -8.08
N ALA A 33 -17.96 4.37 -7.21
CA ALA A 33 -16.91 3.49 -6.69
C ALA A 33 -17.51 2.33 -5.87
N VAL A 34 -18.44 2.63 -4.97
CA VAL A 34 -19.17 1.61 -4.18
C VAL A 34 -19.94 0.64 -5.08
N ASN A 35 -20.62 1.13 -6.10
CA ASN A 35 -21.34 0.26 -7.06
C ASN A 35 -20.39 -0.67 -7.83
N ARG A 36 -19.20 -0.19 -8.20
CA ARG A 36 -18.18 -1.07 -8.84
C ARG A 36 -17.74 -2.17 -7.89
N ILE A 37 -17.47 -1.82 -6.62
CA ILE A 37 -17.10 -2.80 -5.58
C ILE A 37 -18.23 -3.83 -5.41
N THR A 38 -19.47 -3.39 -5.30
CA THR A 38 -20.64 -4.27 -5.15
C THR A 38 -20.79 -5.25 -6.33
N ARG A 39 -20.63 -4.74 -7.55
CA ARG A 39 -20.70 -5.58 -8.76
C ARG A 39 -19.58 -6.61 -8.83
N GLN A 40 -18.38 -6.24 -8.38
CA GLN A 40 -17.21 -7.13 -8.43
C GLN A 40 -17.27 -8.25 -7.39
N ILE A 41 -17.85 -7.98 -6.21
CA ILE A 41 -17.90 -8.96 -5.12
C ILE A 41 -19.10 -9.90 -5.27
N ASP A 42 -20.10 -9.54 -6.09
CA ASP A 42 -21.38 -10.27 -6.24
C ASP A 42 -22.03 -10.63 -4.87
N ALA A 43 -21.88 -9.71 -3.91
CA ALA A 43 -22.37 -9.90 -2.56
C ALA A 43 -23.76 -9.26 -2.39
N LYS A 44 -24.71 -10.03 -1.85
CA LYS A 44 -26.04 -9.51 -1.50
C LYS A 44 -26.00 -8.59 -0.28
N ASP A 45 -25.07 -8.85 0.64
CA ASP A 45 -24.88 -8.07 1.85
C ASP A 45 -23.42 -7.56 1.89
N LEU A 46 -23.25 -6.29 1.59
CA LEU A 46 -21.97 -5.62 1.67
C LEU A 46 -21.76 -5.10 3.08
N ASN A 47 -20.76 -5.64 3.76
CA ASN A 47 -20.35 -5.13 5.06
C ASN A 47 -19.39 -3.93 4.87
N LEU A 48 -19.87 -2.93 4.12
CA LEU A 48 -19.16 -1.73 3.72
C LEU A 48 -19.92 -0.49 4.19
N GLU A 49 -19.32 0.27 5.07
CA GLU A 49 -19.78 1.59 5.46
C GLU A 49 -18.95 2.65 4.74
N THR A 50 -19.61 3.68 4.20
CA THR A 50 -18.94 4.70 3.38
C THR A 50 -19.23 6.09 3.91
N LEU A 51 -18.16 6.87 4.12
CA LEU A 51 -18.23 8.27 4.52
C LEU A 51 -17.62 9.15 3.44
N SER A 52 -18.36 10.22 3.06
CA SER A 52 -17.87 11.27 2.16
C SER A 52 -17.62 12.54 2.95
N LEU A 53 -16.35 12.91 3.12
CA LEU A 53 -15.91 14.01 4.00
C LEU A 53 -15.44 15.24 3.24
N ARG A 54 -15.64 15.31 1.93
CA ARG A 54 -15.15 16.40 1.07
C ARG A 54 -15.52 17.80 1.57
N SER A 55 -16.69 17.98 2.16
CA SER A 55 -17.19 19.27 2.62
C SER A 55 -16.58 19.74 3.96
N LEU A 56 -15.84 18.88 4.64
CA LEU A 56 -15.26 19.18 5.94
C LEU A 56 -13.83 19.75 5.78
N ASN A 57 -13.37 20.51 6.77
CA ASN A 57 -11.98 20.93 6.85
C ASN A 57 -11.08 19.80 7.40
N PRO A 58 -9.74 19.89 7.28
CA PRO A 58 -8.82 18.81 7.67
C PRO A 58 -9.00 18.32 9.12
N SER A 59 -9.13 19.22 10.09
CA SER A 59 -9.31 18.83 11.48
C SER A 59 -10.65 18.12 11.74
N GLN A 60 -11.72 18.59 11.11
CA GLN A 60 -13.02 17.94 11.19
C GLN A 60 -13.01 16.55 10.53
N ARG A 61 -12.31 16.40 9.40
CA ARG A 61 -12.13 15.08 8.74
C ARG A 61 -11.43 14.10 9.68
N LEU A 62 -10.32 14.52 10.30
CA LEU A 62 -9.57 13.68 11.23
C LEU A 62 -10.43 13.27 12.44
N GLU A 63 -11.19 14.20 13.00
CA GLU A 63 -12.11 13.94 14.10
C GLU A 63 -13.20 12.92 13.71
N VAL A 64 -13.79 13.05 12.51
CA VAL A 64 -14.78 12.09 12.01
C VAL A 64 -14.15 10.71 11.76
N VAL A 65 -12.93 10.63 11.23
CA VAL A 65 -12.19 9.37 11.08
C VAL A 65 -12.01 8.68 12.43
N GLU A 66 -11.54 9.43 13.45
CA GLU A 66 -11.38 8.89 14.79
C GLU A 66 -12.71 8.39 15.36
N LEU A 67 -13.77 9.20 15.25
CA LEU A 67 -15.09 8.88 15.79
C LEU A 67 -15.68 7.64 15.10
N ALA A 68 -15.58 7.55 13.78
CA ALA A 68 -16.09 6.43 13.02
C ALA A 68 -15.42 5.10 13.42
N ILE A 69 -14.09 5.11 13.59
CA ILE A 69 -13.36 3.91 14.05
C ILE A 69 -13.76 3.55 15.49
N LYS A 70 -13.87 4.53 16.38
CA LYS A 70 -14.26 4.31 17.78
C LYS A 70 -15.66 3.74 17.95
N GLN A 71 -16.60 4.12 17.08
CA GLN A 71 -17.99 3.71 17.17
C GLN A 71 -18.30 2.39 16.44
N SER A 72 -17.37 1.87 15.69
CA SER A 72 -17.57 0.66 14.88
C SER A 72 -16.86 -0.54 15.50
N GLU A 73 -17.60 -1.41 16.17
CA GLU A 73 -17.04 -2.55 16.91
C GLU A 73 -16.47 -3.65 16.00
N ASP A 74 -17.02 -3.84 14.82
CA ASP A 74 -16.72 -4.94 13.89
C ASP A 74 -15.87 -4.54 12.68
N VAL A 75 -15.30 -3.32 12.68
CA VAL A 75 -14.40 -2.85 11.60
C VAL A 75 -13.08 -3.60 11.65
N GLY A 76 -12.69 -4.19 10.52
CA GLY A 76 -11.40 -4.82 10.31
C GLY A 76 -10.49 -4.05 9.38
N LEU A 77 -11.07 -3.32 8.41
CA LEU A 77 -10.33 -2.54 7.43
C LEU A 77 -10.90 -1.12 7.34
N VAL A 78 -10.04 -0.15 7.45
CA VAL A 78 -10.34 1.27 7.20
C VAL A 78 -9.56 1.72 5.98
N ILE A 79 -10.23 2.28 4.98
CA ILE A 79 -9.60 2.85 3.78
C ILE A 79 -9.82 4.35 3.82
N ILE A 80 -8.73 5.13 3.75
CA ILE A 80 -8.78 6.60 3.71
C ILE A 80 -8.26 7.07 2.35
N ASP A 81 -9.17 7.57 1.53
CA ASP A 81 -8.92 8.03 0.16
C ASP A 81 -9.29 9.53 0.05
N GLY A 82 -8.38 10.48 0.18
CA GLY A 82 -6.94 10.54 0.23
C GLY A 82 -6.45 11.18 1.54
N ILE A 83 -5.36 10.62 2.03
CA ILE A 83 -4.77 11.02 3.31
C ILE A 83 -4.26 12.47 3.32
N SER A 84 -3.88 13.03 2.19
CA SER A 84 -3.43 14.42 2.04
C SER A 84 -4.44 15.44 2.57
N ASP A 85 -5.71 15.10 2.56
CA ASP A 85 -6.79 16.00 2.94
C ASP A 85 -7.06 16.04 4.47
N LEU A 86 -6.35 15.23 5.24
CA LEU A 86 -6.36 15.28 6.72
C LEU A 86 -5.37 16.31 7.29
N VAL A 87 -4.58 16.96 6.43
CA VAL A 87 -3.63 18.01 6.81
C VAL A 87 -3.90 19.27 5.98
N SER A 88 -3.55 20.43 6.53
CA SER A 88 -3.65 21.70 5.80
C SER A 88 -2.49 21.88 4.80
N SER A 89 -1.35 21.24 5.07
CA SER A 89 -0.19 21.23 4.19
C SER A 89 0.53 19.89 4.30
N ILE A 90 0.75 19.23 3.15
CA ILE A 90 1.51 17.98 3.07
C ILE A 90 3.00 18.12 3.40
N ASN A 91 3.51 19.37 3.42
CA ASN A 91 4.89 19.68 3.78
C ASN A 91 5.05 20.16 5.23
N ASP A 92 3.96 20.18 6.00
CA ASP A 92 3.98 20.49 7.42
C ASP A 92 4.36 19.21 8.19
N GLU A 93 5.54 19.26 8.82
CA GLU A 93 6.10 18.12 9.54
C GLU A 93 5.31 17.80 10.81
N GLU A 94 4.86 18.81 11.54
CA GLU A 94 4.09 18.63 12.76
C GLU A 94 2.74 17.97 12.48
N GLN A 95 2.00 18.47 11.47
CA GLN A 95 0.72 17.89 11.08
C GLN A 95 0.90 16.46 10.54
N SER A 96 1.92 16.22 9.73
CA SER A 96 2.24 14.90 9.18
C SER A 96 2.54 13.88 10.29
N THR A 97 3.33 14.29 11.27
CA THR A 97 3.66 13.47 12.44
C THR A 97 2.42 13.19 13.28
N ASN A 98 1.61 14.22 13.54
CA ASN A 98 0.40 14.10 14.35
C ASN A 98 -0.61 13.12 13.72
N VAL A 99 -0.95 13.29 12.43
CA VAL A 99 -1.90 12.41 11.73
C VAL A 99 -1.39 10.97 11.71
N SER A 100 -0.11 10.75 11.38
CA SER A 100 0.45 9.40 11.38
C SER A 100 0.41 8.75 12.76
N THR A 101 0.71 9.50 13.83
CA THR A 101 0.68 9.02 15.21
C THR A 101 -0.75 8.65 15.63
N ILE A 102 -1.74 9.47 15.27
CA ILE A 102 -3.15 9.18 15.56
C ILE A 102 -3.59 7.89 14.87
N LEU A 103 -3.30 7.72 13.57
CA LEU A 103 -3.70 6.54 12.83
C LEU A 103 -2.99 5.27 13.34
N MET A 104 -1.71 5.35 13.69
CA MET A 104 -1.01 4.22 14.33
C MET A 104 -1.66 3.84 15.66
N ARG A 105 -1.99 4.81 16.50
CA ARG A 105 -2.68 4.56 17.77
C ARG A 105 -4.07 3.93 17.54
N LEU A 106 -4.82 4.41 16.57
CA LEU A 106 -6.15 3.84 16.24
C LEU A 106 -6.01 2.40 15.74
N SER A 107 -5.03 2.13 14.88
CA SER A 107 -4.75 0.77 14.40
C SER A 107 -4.48 -0.19 15.56
N GLU A 108 -3.64 0.20 16.50
CA GLU A 108 -3.28 -0.62 17.67
C GLU A 108 -4.45 -0.79 18.65
N VAL A 109 -5.06 0.33 19.09
CA VAL A 109 -6.09 0.32 20.15
C VAL A 109 -7.35 -0.42 19.69
N TYR A 110 -7.77 -0.23 18.44
CA TYR A 110 -8.99 -0.83 17.90
C TYR A 110 -8.73 -2.11 17.10
N ASN A 111 -7.45 -2.51 16.98
CA ASN A 111 -7.02 -3.68 16.21
C ASN A 111 -7.66 -3.69 14.82
N VAL A 112 -7.46 -2.60 14.05
CA VAL A 112 -7.95 -2.40 12.70
C VAL A 112 -6.79 -2.22 11.73
N HIS A 113 -6.91 -2.76 10.53
CA HIS A 113 -5.98 -2.45 9.45
C HIS A 113 -6.36 -1.11 8.82
N ILE A 114 -5.42 -0.19 8.70
CA ILE A 114 -5.64 1.11 8.05
C ILE A 114 -4.86 1.17 6.75
N MET A 115 -5.56 1.34 5.64
CA MET A 115 -5.00 1.60 4.32
C MET A 115 -5.22 3.07 3.97
N VAL A 116 -4.16 3.74 3.55
CA VAL A 116 -4.23 5.14 3.11
C VAL A 116 -3.85 5.26 1.64
N VAL A 117 -4.53 6.13 0.92
CA VAL A 117 -4.23 6.46 -0.47
C VAL A 117 -3.57 7.83 -0.51
N LEU A 118 -2.45 7.93 -1.22
CA LEU A 118 -1.72 9.17 -1.42
C LEU A 118 -1.24 9.26 -2.86
N HIS A 119 -1.50 10.41 -3.49
CA HIS A 119 -0.98 10.69 -4.83
C HIS A 119 0.53 10.84 -4.83
N MET A 120 1.18 10.27 -5.82
CA MET A 120 2.62 10.44 -6.03
C MET A 120 2.95 11.81 -6.64
N ASN A 121 4.19 12.25 -6.49
CA ASN A 121 4.70 13.42 -7.19
C ASN A 121 4.68 13.19 -8.70
N LYS A 122 4.29 14.22 -9.46
CA LYS A 122 4.36 14.24 -10.92
C LYS A 122 5.80 14.48 -11.41
N GLY A 123 6.78 13.75 -10.91
CA GLY A 123 8.19 13.92 -11.23
C GLY A 123 8.88 12.59 -11.53
N ALA A 124 10.15 12.66 -11.99
CA ALA A 124 10.90 11.48 -12.43
C ALA A 124 11.19 10.44 -11.33
N ASN A 125 11.03 10.79 -10.06
CA ASN A 125 11.41 9.92 -8.95
C ASN A 125 10.25 9.09 -8.38
N ASN A 126 8.99 9.33 -8.79
CA ASN A 126 7.81 8.60 -8.29
C ASN A 126 7.77 8.44 -6.75
N ASP A 127 8.26 9.44 -6.02
CA ASP A 127 8.27 9.43 -4.56
C ASP A 127 6.90 9.86 -4.02
N ALA A 128 6.57 9.38 -2.84
CA ALA A 128 5.38 9.82 -2.14
C ALA A 128 5.44 11.33 -1.85
N ARG A 129 4.30 12.01 -1.99
CA ARG A 129 4.24 13.46 -2.01
C ARG A 129 4.46 14.09 -0.65
N GLY A 130 5.48 14.95 -0.53
CA GLY A 130 5.74 15.80 0.63
C GLY A 130 6.24 15.06 1.88
N HIS A 131 6.35 15.78 2.99
CA HIS A 131 6.70 15.20 4.30
C HIS A 131 5.70 14.14 4.71
N LEU A 132 4.41 14.37 4.48
CA LEU A 132 3.34 13.41 4.77
C LEU A 132 3.63 12.05 4.11
N GLY A 133 3.97 12.02 2.83
CA GLY A 133 4.30 10.80 2.11
C GLY A 133 5.49 10.06 2.71
N THR A 134 6.56 10.78 3.05
CA THR A 134 7.74 10.21 3.69
C THR A 134 7.42 9.60 5.06
N TYR A 135 6.62 10.29 5.89
CA TYR A 135 6.20 9.78 7.19
C TYR A 135 5.38 8.49 7.06
N PHE A 136 4.40 8.46 6.14
CA PHE A 136 3.58 7.27 5.95
C PHE A 136 4.38 6.09 5.38
N GLN A 137 5.29 6.30 4.43
CA GLN A 137 6.19 5.25 3.94
C GLN A 137 7.05 4.65 5.05
N ASN A 138 7.58 5.49 5.94
CA ASN A 138 8.44 5.03 7.04
C ASN A 138 7.66 4.27 8.13
N LYS A 139 6.35 4.49 8.26
CA LYS A 139 5.51 3.87 9.29
C LYS A 139 4.70 2.69 8.77
N ALA A 140 4.46 2.62 7.46
CA ALA A 140 3.68 1.55 6.86
C ALA A 140 4.37 0.18 6.96
N GLU A 141 3.59 -0.86 7.12
CA GLU A 141 4.01 -2.26 6.98
C GLU A 141 4.35 -2.57 5.52
N THR A 142 3.52 -2.09 4.61
CA THR A 142 3.67 -2.28 3.16
C THR A 142 3.28 -1.01 2.43
N THR A 143 4.09 -0.62 1.46
CA THR A 143 3.80 0.48 0.54
C THR A 143 3.72 -0.08 -0.88
N LEU A 144 2.58 0.14 -1.54
CA LEU A 144 2.36 -0.25 -2.92
C LEU A 144 2.31 1.01 -3.80
N SER A 145 2.93 0.97 -4.97
CA SER A 145 2.67 1.94 -6.03
C SER A 145 1.74 1.32 -7.07
N VAL A 146 0.82 2.14 -7.57
CA VAL A 146 -0.08 1.81 -8.66
C VAL A 146 0.20 2.80 -9.78
N GLU A 147 0.65 2.32 -10.92
CA GLU A 147 1.06 3.15 -12.06
C GLU A 147 0.38 2.66 -13.33
N VAL A 148 -0.19 3.58 -14.10
CA VAL A 148 -0.76 3.25 -15.41
C VAL A 148 0.36 2.78 -16.33
N ASP A 149 0.13 1.72 -17.09
CA ASP A 149 1.10 1.21 -18.05
C ASP A 149 1.30 2.22 -19.19
N THR A 150 2.55 2.38 -19.62
CA THR A 150 2.90 3.38 -20.64
C THR A 150 2.44 3.01 -22.05
N LYS A 151 2.10 1.73 -22.28
CA LYS A 151 1.71 1.20 -23.58
C LYS A 151 0.21 0.91 -23.68
N ASP A 152 -0.44 0.69 -22.51
CA ASP A 152 -1.85 0.36 -22.46
C ASP A 152 -2.49 1.06 -21.24
N GLU A 153 -3.22 2.14 -21.48
CA GLU A 153 -3.89 2.93 -20.44
C GLU A 153 -4.97 2.15 -19.67
N ALA A 154 -5.45 1.05 -20.19
CA ALA A 154 -6.40 0.18 -19.49
C ALA A 154 -5.72 -0.68 -18.42
N VAL A 155 -4.38 -0.73 -18.41
CA VAL A 155 -3.58 -1.53 -17.50
C VAL A 155 -2.95 -0.65 -16.44
N SER A 156 -2.99 -1.09 -15.20
CA SER A 156 -2.26 -0.49 -14.07
C SER A 156 -1.35 -1.53 -13.42
N ASN A 157 -0.08 -1.19 -13.28
CA ASN A 157 0.94 -2.03 -12.65
C ASN A 157 0.99 -1.74 -11.14
N VAL A 158 0.94 -2.79 -10.34
CA VAL A 158 1.03 -2.72 -8.88
C VAL A 158 2.35 -3.33 -8.43
N VAL A 159 3.15 -2.53 -7.73
CA VAL A 159 4.50 -2.91 -7.29
C VAL A 159 4.69 -2.55 -5.82
N ALA A 160 5.19 -3.49 -5.03
CA ALA A 160 5.62 -3.20 -3.67
C ALA A 160 6.90 -2.35 -3.69
N ARG A 161 6.83 -1.15 -3.12
CA ARG A 161 7.98 -0.24 -2.94
C ARG A 161 8.73 -0.53 -1.67
N PHE A 162 8.00 -0.94 -0.66
CA PHE A 162 8.51 -1.29 0.64
C PHE A 162 7.61 -2.35 1.28
N SER A 163 8.22 -3.30 1.99
CA SER A 163 7.51 -4.26 2.84
C SER A 163 8.41 -4.62 4.02
N ARG A 164 7.86 -4.67 5.23
CA ARG A 164 8.59 -5.12 6.44
C ARG A 164 8.72 -6.63 6.49
N ASP A 165 7.77 -7.33 5.86
CA ASP A 165 7.76 -8.78 5.74
C ASP A 165 7.98 -9.18 4.26
N GLN A 166 7.52 -10.34 3.84
CA GLN A 166 7.63 -10.82 2.47
C GLN A 166 7.07 -9.80 1.47
N SER A 167 7.88 -9.48 0.46
CA SER A 167 7.45 -8.58 -0.60
C SER A 167 6.35 -9.22 -1.44
N ILE A 168 5.30 -8.44 -1.72
CA ILE A 168 4.24 -8.84 -2.64
C ILE A 168 4.83 -8.89 -4.06
N ARG A 169 4.59 -9.99 -4.77
CA ARG A 169 5.00 -10.10 -6.18
C ARG A 169 4.25 -9.04 -6.99
N PRO A 170 4.92 -8.31 -7.87
CA PRO A 170 4.26 -7.37 -8.76
C PRO A 170 3.16 -8.05 -9.59
N PHE A 171 2.08 -7.33 -9.83
CA PHE A 171 0.97 -7.79 -10.67
C PHE A 171 0.35 -6.62 -11.42
N SER A 172 -0.46 -6.90 -12.43
CA SER A 172 -1.20 -5.89 -13.17
C SER A 172 -2.69 -6.08 -13.02
N ILE A 173 -3.39 -4.96 -13.08
CA ILE A 173 -4.85 -4.87 -13.09
C ILE A 173 -5.24 -4.26 -14.42
N ARG A 174 -6.16 -4.90 -15.12
CA ARG A 174 -6.80 -4.36 -16.32
C ARG A 174 -8.21 -3.91 -16.00
N ILE A 175 -8.58 -2.73 -16.45
CA ILE A 175 -9.96 -2.29 -16.40
C ILE A 175 -10.69 -2.84 -17.64
N SER A 176 -11.69 -3.70 -17.41
CA SER A 176 -12.52 -4.28 -18.44
C SER A 176 -13.44 -3.23 -19.09
N GLU A 177 -14.07 -3.57 -20.23
CA GLU A 177 -15.06 -2.72 -20.90
C GLU A 177 -16.23 -2.34 -19.99
N ASP A 178 -16.60 -3.21 -19.04
CA ASP A 178 -17.60 -2.96 -18.01
C ASP A 178 -17.14 -2.02 -16.88
N GLY A 179 -15.88 -1.57 -16.92
CA GLY A 179 -15.26 -0.71 -15.93
C GLY A 179 -14.89 -1.41 -14.62
N LEU A 180 -14.80 -2.75 -14.62
CA LEU A 180 -14.38 -3.53 -13.47
C LEU A 180 -12.90 -3.91 -13.56
N PRO A 181 -12.15 -3.86 -12.46
CA PRO A 181 -10.77 -4.34 -12.44
C PRO A 181 -10.72 -5.87 -12.52
N THR A 182 -9.83 -6.39 -13.33
CA THR A 182 -9.48 -7.80 -13.45
C THR A 182 -7.98 -7.97 -13.34
N ILE A 183 -7.49 -9.13 -12.89
CA ILE A 183 -6.05 -9.41 -12.92
C ILE A 183 -5.65 -9.57 -14.39
N ASP A 184 -4.54 -8.91 -14.75
CA ASP A 184 -3.89 -9.10 -16.05
C ASP A 184 -2.78 -10.14 -15.89
N ASP A 185 -2.99 -11.35 -16.39
CA ASP A 185 -2.04 -12.46 -16.29
C ASP A 185 -0.82 -12.28 -17.21
N ASP A 186 -0.90 -11.33 -18.16
CA ASP A 186 0.21 -11.00 -19.08
C ASP A 186 1.24 -10.04 -18.47
N PHE A 187 1.22 -9.84 -17.16
CA PHE A 187 2.18 -8.97 -16.48
C PHE A 187 3.62 -9.37 -16.81
N LYS A 188 4.22 -8.62 -17.71
CA LYS A 188 5.67 -8.63 -17.91
C LYS A 188 6.23 -7.48 -17.09
N ALA A 189 6.85 -7.78 -15.94
CA ALA A 189 7.56 -6.79 -15.18
C ALA A 189 8.40 -5.94 -16.15
N SER A 190 8.00 -4.70 -16.40
CA SER A 190 8.85 -3.76 -17.11
C SER A 190 10.08 -3.60 -16.22
N THR A 191 11.20 -4.09 -16.67
CA THR A 191 12.49 -4.09 -15.98
C THR A 191 13.07 -2.68 -15.93
N SER A 192 12.33 -1.72 -15.39
CA SER A 192 12.85 -0.41 -15.00
C SER A 192 13.31 -0.36 -13.53
N ALA A 193 13.13 -1.42 -12.75
CA ALA A 193 13.98 -1.63 -11.60
C ALA A 193 15.40 -1.71 -12.15
N LYS A 194 16.26 -0.73 -11.83
CA LYS A 194 17.70 -0.85 -12.04
C LYS A 194 18.06 -2.27 -11.63
N LYS A 195 18.39 -3.12 -12.61
CA LYS A 195 19.11 -4.34 -12.35
C LYS A 195 20.36 -3.88 -11.61
N SER A 196 20.36 -3.96 -10.27
CA SER A 196 21.61 -4.30 -9.65
C SER A 196 22.05 -5.53 -10.43
N LYS A 197 23.19 -5.47 -11.07
CA LYS A 197 23.82 -6.64 -11.62
C LYS A 197 24.06 -7.58 -10.43
N LYS A 198 23.05 -8.37 -10.07
CA LYS A 198 23.29 -9.64 -9.46
C LYS A 198 23.97 -10.42 -10.58
N THR A 199 25.27 -10.46 -10.55
CA THR A 199 26.02 -11.54 -11.13
C THR A 199 25.38 -12.77 -10.50
N ASP A 200 24.72 -13.61 -11.28
CA ASP A 200 24.28 -14.93 -10.84
C ASP A 200 25.56 -15.74 -10.59
N ILE A 201 26.07 -15.56 -9.37
CA ILE A 201 27.16 -16.38 -8.85
C ILE A 201 26.51 -17.74 -8.63
N SER A 202 26.95 -18.77 -9.32
CA SER A 202 26.46 -20.13 -9.09
C SER A 202 26.76 -20.53 -7.64
N ASP A 203 25.91 -21.34 -7.04
CA ASP A 203 26.10 -21.83 -5.67
C ASP A 203 27.52 -22.43 -5.48
N THR A 204 28.06 -23.09 -6.48
CA THR A 204 29.43 -23.66 -6.49
C THR A 204 30.46 -22.59 -6.29
N VAL A 205 30.41 -21.48 -7.03
CA VAL A 205 31.33 -20.35 -6.90
C VAL A 205 31.17 -19.64 -5.55
N LEU A 206 29.91 -19.54 -5.06
CA LEU A 206 29.66 -18.99 -3.73
C LEU A 206 30.28 -19.84 -2.63
N TYR A 207 30.18 -21.16 -2.71
CA TYR A 207 30.85 -22.09 -1.77
C TYR A 207 32.36 -21.97 -1.83
N GLU A 208 32.96 -21.89 -3.01
CA GLU A 208 34.41 -21.69 -3.17
C GLU A 208 34.89 -20.38 -2.54
N ILE A 209 34.16 -19.29 -2.73
CA ILE A 209 34.47 -17.99 -2.10
C ILE A 209 34.37 -18.09 -0.57
N LEU A 210 33.30 -18.69 -0.05
CA LEU A 210 33.11 -18.88 1.39
C LEU A 210 34.21 -19.76 2.00
N GLU A 211 34.62 -20.85 1.35
CA GLU A 211 35.75 -21.67 1.78
C GLU A 211 37.05 -20.88 1.81
N MET A 212 37.33 -20.07 0.80
CA MET A 212 38.48 -19.17 0.82
C MET A 212 38.46 -18.17 1.97
N CYS A 213 37.29 -17.52 2.21
CA CYS A 213 37.16 -16.51 3.26
C CYS A 213 37.32 -17.10 4.66
N PHE A 214 36.86 -18.33 4.88
CA PHE A 214 36.80 -18.97 6.20
C PHE A 214 37.78 -20.14 6.38
N SER A 215 38.74 -20.33 5.44
CA SER A 215 39.77 -21.41 5.51
C SER A 215 40.66 -21.37 6.76
N GLU A 216 40.89 -20.18 7.31
CA GLU A 216 41.75 -19.96 8.47
C GLU A 216 41.05 -19.29 9.66
N LYS A 217 39.74 -18.98 9.55
CA LYS A 217 39.00 -18.24 10.57
C LYS A 217 37.57 -18.74 10.66
N ASP A 218 37.13 -19.01 11.88
CA ASP A 218 35.73 -19.40 12.14
C ASP A 218 34.71 -18.26 12.03
N ALA A 219 35.20 -17.00 12.01
CA ALA A 219 34.35 -15.82 11.85
C ALA A 219 35.15 -14.65 11.24
N MET A 220 34.46 -13.83 10.45
CA MET A 220 35.01 -12.64 9.81
C MET A 220 34.05 -11.47 9.95
N SER A 221 34.53 -10.26 10.18
CA SER A 221 33.70 -9.06 10.17
C SER A 221 33.30 -8.66 8.73
N TYR A 222 32.24 -7.84 8.59
CA TYR A 222 31.66 -7.52 7.28
C TYR A 222 32.65 -6.84 6.31
N GLU A 223 33.43 -5.85 6.79
CA GLU A 223 34.35 -5.10 5.92
C GLU A 223 35.43 -5.98 5.26
N PRO A 224 36.21 -6.82 6.00
CA PRO A 224 37.18 -7.73 5.39
C PRO A 224 36.51 -8.78 4.46
N LEU A 225 35.27 -9.19 4.75
CA LEU A 225 34.55 -10.12 3.90
C LEU A 225 34.26 -9.51 2.51
N ILE A 226 33.86 -8.25 2.47
CA ILE A 226 33.57 -7.54 1.21
C ILE A 226 34.84 -7.27 0.40
N GLU A 227 35.98 -7.05 1.06
CA GLU A 227 37.27 -6.83 0.37
C GLU A 227 37.82 -8.11 -0.27
N THR A 228 37.41 -9.28 0.21
CA THR A 228 37.87 -10.59 -0.28
C THR A 228 37.01 -11.14 -1.42
N ILE A 229 35.75 -10.67 -1.57
CA ILE A 229 34.81 -11.04 -2.63
C ILE A 229 34.92 -10.10 -3.83
#